data_9e0cffc397d6f72b58d92aa72d79c183
#
_entry.id   9e0cffc397d6f72b58d92aa72d79c183
#
_cell.length_a   1.000
_cell.length_b   1.000
_cell.length_c   1.000
_cell.angle_alpha   90.00
_cell.angle_beta   90.00
_cell.angle_gamma   90.00
#
_symmetry.space_group_name_H-M   'P 1'
#
loop_
_entity.id
_entity.type
_entity.pdbx_description
1 polymer ?
#
loop_
_entity_poly.entity_id
_entity_poly.type
_entity_poly.pdbx_seq_one_letter_code
_entity_poly.pdbx_strand_id
1 'polypeptide(L)'
;MSTPVETETALARRYRLELDTSTNGTPAWAIVPGINDFAPKVDQTQQDSTTYEDDGWADQTATAYAWSVEATMLHRCHPTTKAFNAAQEQLRLAAENFGDAAKVHVRWYDREGRDEAYEGYALVQWEQDGTATDDLDSVKVTLTGKGKRTKITNPLAP
;
A
#
# COMPACT_ATOMS: atom_id res chain seq x y z
N MET A 1 37.69 2.02 -22.09
CA MET A 1 37.28 1.54 -20.77
C MET A 1 35.90 2.10 -20.45
N SER A 2 34.95 1.26 -20.06
CA SER A 2 33.67 1.75 -19.54
C SER A 2 33.84 2.26 -18.11
N THR A 3 33.24 3.39 -17.80
CA THR A 3 33.20 3.89 -16.43
C THR A 3 32.37 2.92 -15.58
N PRO A 4 32.85 2.50 -14.39
CA PRO A 4 32.02 1.68 -13.52
C PRO A 4 30.72 2.41 -13.18
N VAL A 5 29.61 1.70 -13.24
CA VAL A 5 28.32 2.24 -12.79
C VAL A 5 28.31 2.26 -11.27
N GLU A 6 28.19 3.45 -10.69
CA GLU A 6 28.08 3.57 -9.24
C GLU A 6 26.72 3.08 -8.77
N THR A 7 26.71 2.08 -7.90
CA THR A 7 25.49 1.49 -7.36
C THR A 7 25.62 1.27 -5.87
N GLU A 8 24.50 1.44 -5.17
CA GLU A 8 24.38 1.05 -3.77
C GLU A 8 23.03 0.38 -3.55
N THR A 9 22.90 -0.39 -2.48
CA THR A 9 21.64 -1.04 -2.15
C THR A 9 20.70 -0.04 -1.50
N ALA A 10 19.49 0.10 -2.06
CA ALA A 10 18.47 0.97 -1.51
C ALA A 10 17.97 0.46 -0.16
N LEU A 11 17.65 1.40 0.74
CA LEU A 11 17.04 1.05 2.01
C LEU A 11 15.56 0.74 1.82
N ALA A 12 15.07 -0.28 2.51
CA ALA A 12 13.68 -0.72 2.38
C ALA A 12 12.66 0.29 2.91
N ARG A 13 13.06 1.15 3.84
CA ARG A 13 12.20 2.19 4.45
C ARG A 13 11.94 3.38 3.54
N ARG A 14 11.61 3.14 2.29
CA ARG A 14 11.48 4.19 1.26
C ARG A 14 10.05 4.58 0.93
N TYR A 15 9.05 3.84 1.43
CA TYR A 15 7.65 4.11 1.12
C TYR A 15 6.99 5.04 2.12
N ARG A 16 6.10 5.87 1.60
CA ARG A 16 5.17 6.68 2.40
C ARG A 16 3.76 6.37 1.96
N LEU A 17 2.91 6.07 2.91
CA LEU A 17 1.48 5.83 2.67
C LEU A 17 0.69 7.06 3.13
N GLU A 18 -0.20 7.54 2.29
CA GLU A 18 -1.12 8.62 2.62
C GLU A 18 -2.56 8.14 2.38
N LEU A 19 -3.45 8.64 3.21
CA LEU A 19 -4.87 8.35 3.18
C LEU A 19 -5.64 9.62 2.85
N ASP A 20 -6.63 9.52 1.95
CA ASP A 20 -7.55 10.60 1.67
C ASP A 20 -8.57 10.71 2.81
N THR A 21 -8.54 11.83 3.53
CA THR A 21 -9.44 12.09 4.65
C THR A 21 -10.63 12.96 4.26
N SER A 22 -10.74 13.35 2.98
CA SER A 22 -11.79 14.23 2.51
C SER A 22 -13.15 13.50 2.42
N THR A 23 -14.21 14.27 2.55
CA THR A 23 -15.58 13.80 2.34
C THR A 23 -16.30 14.56 1.23
N ASN A 24 -15.59 15.49 0.56
CA ASN A 24 -16.18 16.45 -0.38
C ASN A 24 -15.72 16.25 -1.83
N GLY A 25 -15.09 15.11 -2.16
CA GLY A 25 -14.63 14.80 -3.50
C GLY A 25 -13.27 15.37 -3.90
N THR A 26 -12.75 16.37 -3.18
CA THR A 26 -11.38 16.86 -3.37
C THR A 26 -10.46 16.17 -2.39
N PRO A 27 -9.46 15.39 -2.86
CA PRO A 27 -8.61 14.63 -1.94
C PRO A 27 -7.85 15.53 -0.96
N ALA A 28 -7.89 15.14 0.33
CA ALA A 28 -7.11 15.75 1.39
C ALA A 28 -6.21 14.66 2.00
N TRP A 29 -4.96 14.64 1.59
CA TRP A 29 -4.03 13.56 1.92
C TRP A 29 -3.43 13.75 3.31
N ALA A 30 -3.54 12.72 4.13
CA ALA A 30 -2.92 12.66 5.45
C ALA A 30 -1.95 11.49 5.52
N ILE A 31 -0.75 11.74 6.04
CA ILE A 31 0.27 10.70 6.20
C ILE A 31 -0.20 9.69 7.26
N VAL A 32 -0.08 8.40 6.95
CA VAL A 32 -0.29 7.33 7.93
C VAL A 32 1.04 7.10 8.64
N PRO A 33 1.16 7.46 9.92
CA PRO A 33 2.42 7.36 10.64
C PRO A 33 2.68 5.97 11.20
N GLY A 34 3.90 5.75 11.67
CA GLY A 34 4.26 4.57 12.45
C GLY A 34 4.54 3.31 11.64
N ILE A 35 4.54 3.39 10.32
CA ILE A 35 4.80 2.22 9.46
C ILE A 35 6.24 1.75 9.63
N ASN A 36 6.40 0.47 9.95
CA ASN A 36 7.71 -0.19 10.06
C ASN A 36 7.89 -1.32 9.05
N ASP A 37 6.85 -1.71 8.33
CA ASP A 37 6.91 -2.68 7.25
C ASP A 37 5.86 -2.31 6.21
N PHE A 38 6.21 -2.33 4.93
CA PHE A 38 5.31 -1.94 3.86
C PHE A 38 5.64 -2.77 2.61
N ALA A 39 4.71 -3.62 2.20
CA ALA A 39 4.90 -4.55 1.09
C ALA A 39 3.77 -4.41 0.06
N PRO A 40 3.95 -3.57 -0.97
CA PRO A 40 3.00 -3.52 -2.09
C PRO A 40 3.20 -4.75 -2.99
N LYS A 41 2.11 -5.24 -3.56
CA LYS A 41 2.11 -6.45 -4.36
C LYS A 41 1.10 -6.36 -5.48
N VAL A 42 1.45 -6.91 -6.64
CA VAL A 42 0.51 -7.11 -7.76
C VAL A 42 0.48 -8.59 -8.08
N ASP A 43 -0.69 -9.17 -8.02
CA ASP A 43 -0.94 -10.55 -8.44
C ASP A 43 -1.44 -10.58 -9.87
N GLN A 44 -0.81 -11.43 -10.68
CA GLN A 44 -1.16 -11.63 -12.08
C GLN A 44 -1.87 -12.96 -12.24
N THR A 45 -3.03 -12.95 -12.89
CA THR A 45 -3.70 -14.17 -13.33
C THR A 45 -3.24 -14.49 -14.73
N GLN A 46 -2.73 -15.71 -14.93
CA GLN A 46 -2.24 -16.19 -16.22
C GLN A 46 -3.11 -17.32 -16.71
N GLN A 47 -3.31 -17.37 -18.03
CA GLN A 47 -3.98 -18.47 -18.71
C GLN A 47 -3.05 -19.06 -19.74
N ASP A 48 -3.16 -20.38 -19.93
CA ASP A 48 -2.39 -21.10 -20.94
C ASP A 48 -2.85 -20.69 -22.34
N SER A 49 -1.92 -20.19 -23.13
CA SER A 49 -2.13 -19.79 -24.53
C SER A 49 -1.26 -20.61 -25.49
N THR A 50 -0.73 -21.73 -25.05
CA THR A 50 0.13 -22.60 -25.84
C THR A 50 -0.58 -23.11 -27.07
N THR A 51 0.07 -23.04 -28.24
CA THR A 51 -0.42 -23.54 -29.52
C THR A 51 0.59 -24.51 -30.15
N TYR A 52 0.23 -25.09 -31.27
CA TYR A 52 1.13 -26.00 -31.99
C TYR A 52 2.38 -25.30 -32.53
N GLU A 53 2.26 -24.00 -32.80
CA GLU A 53 3.38 -23.19 -33.32
C GLU A 53 4.46 -22.94 -32.27
N ASP A 54 4.15 -23.17 -30.98
CA ASP A 54 5.11 -23.01 -29.88
C ASP A 54 6.08 -24.20 -29.74
N ASP A 55 5.93 -25.22 -30.59
CA ASP A 55 6.84 -26.39 -30.71
C ASP A 55 7.10 -27.09 -29.36
N GLY A 56 6.05 -27.21 -28.55
CA GLY A 56 6.12 -27.88 -27.24
C GLY A 56 6.55 -27.00 -26.07
N TRP A 57 6.82 -25.71 -26.31
CA TRP A 57 7.08 -24.76 -25.24
C TRP A 57 5.78 -24.17 -24.72
N ALA A 58 5.68 -24.00 -23.39
CA ALA A 58 4.52 -23.42 -22.79
C ALA A 58 4.46 -21.91 -23.02
N ASP A 59 3.30 -21.41 -23.41
CA ASP A 59 3.03 -19.98 -23.51
C ASP A 59 1.90 -19.59 -22.53
N GLN A 60 2.04 -18.44 -21.88
CA GLN A 60 1.10 -17.95 -20.90
C GLN A 60 0.71 -16.51 -21.22
N THR A 61 -0.59 -16.22 -21.12
CA THR A 61 -1.10 -14.86 -21.33
C THR A 61 -1.66 -14.33 -20.02
N ALA A 62 -1.23 -13.13 -19.64
CA ALA A 62 -1.78 -12.44 -18.47
C ALA A 62 -3.17 -11.90 -18.78
N THR A 63 -4.17 -12.31 -18.01
CA THR A 63 -5.58 -11.96 -18.26
C THR A 63 -6.18 -11.03 -17.22
N ALA A 64 -5.60 -10.97 -16.03
CA ALA A 64 -6.11 -10.13 -14.94
C ALA A 64 -5.00 -9.75 -13.97
N TYR A 65 -5.19 -8.65 -13.27
CA TYR A 65 -4.30 -8.17 -12.21
C TYR A 65 -5.11 -7.80 -10.98
N ALA A 66 -4.54 -8.08 -9.83
CA ALA A 66 -5.04 -7.61 -8.54
C ALA A 66 -3.89 -7.02 -7.74
N TRP A 67 -4.12 -5.93 -7.05
CA TRP A 67 -3.09 -5.33 -6.22
C TRP A 67 -3.48 -5.36 -4.75
N SER A 68 -2.49 -5.43 -3.90
CA SER A 68 -2.66 -5.37 -2.46
C SER A 68 -1.45 -4.75 -1.80
N VAL A 69 -1.63 -4.26 -0.59
CA VAL A 69 -0.55 -3.72 0.24
C VAL A 69 -0.69 -4.31 1.63
N GLU A 70 0.38 -4.89 2.12
CA GLU A 70 0.48 -5.32 3.52
C GLU A 70 1.38 -4.34 4.25
N ALA A 71 0.89 -3.76 5.33
CA ALA A 71 1.66 -2.83 6.14
C ALA A 71 1.52 -3.18 7.61
N THR A 72 2.63 -3.11 8.33
CA THR A 72 2.65 -3.20 9.79
C THR A 72 2.99 -1.83 10.33
N MET A 73 2.22 -1.35 11.28
CA MET A 73 2.42 -0.02 11.85
C MET A 73 2.29 -0.03 13.36
N LEU A 74 3.04 0.84 14.02
CA LEU A 74 2.85 1.11 15.43
C LEU A 74 1.66 2.05 15.60
N HIS A 75 0.73 1.69 16.46
CA HIS A 75 -0.46 2.47 16.72
C HIS A 75 -0.09 3.74 17.51
N ARG A 76 -0.33 4.90 16.94
CA ARG A 76 0.09 6.18 17.48
C ARG A 76 -1.05 6.88 18.19
N CYS A 77 -0.79 7.43 19.39
CA CYS A 77 -1.76 8.20 20.14
C CYS A 77 -1.15 9.49 20.68
N HIS A 78 -2.02 10.44 21.00
CA HIS A 78 -1.60 11.69 21.61
C HIS A 78 -1.15 11.45 23.06
N PRO A 79 -0.02 12.01 23.51
CA PRO A 79 0.54 11.70 24.82
C PRO A 79 -0.36 12.16 26.01
N THR A 80 -1.14 13.21 25.82
CA THR A 80 -2.00 13.76 26.88
C THR A 80 -3.44 13.27 26.77
N THR A 81 -4.08 13.44 25.61
CA THR A 81 -5.49 13.09 25.42
C THR A 81 -5.73 11.61 25.16
N LYS A 82 -4.66 10.87 24.82
CA LYS A 82 -4.71 9.45 24.43
C LYS A 82 -5.51 9.16 23.16
N ALA A 83 -5.94 10.19 22.44
CA ALA A 83 -6.62 10.03 21.17
C ALA A 83 -5.67 9.44 20.12
N PHE A 84 -6.13 8.42 19.40
CA PHE A 84 -5.34 7.80 18.33
C PHE A 84 -5.23 8.71 17.11
N ASN A 85 -4.20 8.48 16.30
CA ASN A 85 -3.99 9.22 15.06
C ASN A 85 -5.22 9.09 14.15
N ALA A 86 -5.69 10.21 13.61
CA ALA A 86 -6.93 10.26 12.82
C ALA A 86 -6.87 9.38 11.55
N ALA A 87 -5.74 9.33 10.86
CA ALA A 87 -5.59 8.48 9.67
C ALA A 87 -5.63 6.99 10.03
N GLN A 88 -4.97 6.59 11.11
CA GLN A 88 -5.02 5.21 11.60
C GLN A 88 -6.42 4.81 12.05
N GLU A 89 -7.14 5.72 12.74
CA GLU A 89 -8.51 5.48 13.14
C GLU A 89 -9.47 5.37 11.96
N GLN A 90 -9.27 6.14 10.89
CA GLN A 90 -10.06 6.03 9.68
C GLN A 90 -9.90 4.65 9.03
N LEU A 91 -8.67 4.12 8.99
CA LEU A 91 -8.42 2.77 8.50
C LEU A 91 -9.12 1.71 9.36
N ARG A 92 -9.03 1.85 10.67
CA ARG A 92 -9.68 0.92 11.61
C ARG A 92 -11.21 0.91 11.43
N LEU A 93 -11.81 2.08 11.34
CA LEU A 93 -13.26 2.19 11.16
C LEU A 93 -13.72 1.68 9.79
N ALA A 94 -12.95 1.91 8.74
CA ALA A 94 -13.26 1.38 7.41
C ALA A 94 -13.26 -0.16 7.41
N ALA A 95 -12.41 -0.79 8.20
CA ALA A 95 -12.35 -2.25 8.31
C ALA A 95 -13.62 -2.86 8.92
N GLU A 96 -14.41 -2.07 9.62
CA GLU A 96 -15.64 -2.51 10.28
C GLU A 96 -16.92 -2.17 9.49
N ASN A 97 -16.79 -1.50 8.35
CA ASN A 97 -17.92 -1.04 7.53
C ASN A 97 -18.20 -1.99 6.37
N PHE A 98 -19.32 -1.77 5.71
CA PHE A 98 -19.77 -2.54 4.54
C PHE A 98 -19.98 -1.63 3.32
N GLY A 99 -19.87 -2.24 2.13
CA GLY A 99 -20.13 -1.53 0.87
C GLY A 99 -19.15 -0.37 0.64
N ASP A 100 -19.66 0.74 0.16
CA ASP A 100 -18.82 1.90 -0.15
C ASP A 100 -18.15 2.53 1.08
N ALA A 101 -18.74 2.38 2.26
CA ALA A 101 -18.16 2.89 3.50
C ALA A 101 -16.91 2.12 3.93
N ALA A 102 -16.70 0.92 3.39
CA ALA A 102 -15.55 0.08 3.70
C ALA A 102 -14.32 0.41 2.84
N LYS A 103 -14.49 1.17 1.76
CA LYS A 103 -13.36 1.52 0.90
C LYS A 103 -12.64 2.75 1.42
N VAL A 104 -11.33 2.76 1.19
CA VAL A 104 -10.48 3.93 1.46
C VAL A 104 -9.73 4.31 0.19
N HIS A 105 -9.48 5.60 0.01
CA HIS A 105 -8.66 6.11 -1.08
C HIS A 105 -7.26 6.33 -0.54
N VAL A 106 -6.29 5.61 -1.07
CA VAL A 106 -4.91 5.63 -0.59
C VAL A 106 -3.95 5.94 -1.75
N ARG A 107 -2.82 6.49 -1.39
CA ARG A 107 -1.68 6.58 -2.30
C ARG A 107 -0.40 6.26 -1.54
N TRP A 108 0.57 5.70 -2.25
CA TRP A 108 1.89 5.47 -1.69
C TRP A 108 2.94 5.81 -2.73
N TYR A 109 4.06 6.25 -2.25
CA TYR A 109 5.15 6.70 -3.13
C TYR A 109 6.50 6.59 -2.44
N ASP A 110 7.55 6.67 -3.26
CA ASP A 110 8.93 6.64 -2.79
C ASP A 110 9.29 7.98 -2.13
N ARG A 111 9.82 7.92 -0.92
CA ARG A 111 10.20 9.09 -0.13
C ARG A 111 11.40 9.85 -0.69
N GLU A 112 12.19 9.18 -1.55
CA GLU A 112 13.35 9.79 -2.22
C GLU A 112 12.97 10.50 -3.53
N GLY A 113 11.70 10.57 -3.88
CA GLY A 113 11.22 11.24 -5.08
C GLY A 113 11.34 10.43 -6.35
N ARG A 114 11.61 9.13 -6.26
CA ARG A 114 11.67 8.24 -7.41
C ARG A 114 10.30 8.10 -8.09
N ASP A 115 10.30 7.58 -9.30
CA ASP A 115 9.09 7.49 -10.16
C ASP A 115 8.01 6.53 -9.63
N GLU A 116 8.26 5.79 -8.58
CA GLU A 116 7.32 4.81 -8.03
C GLU A 116 6.28 5.50 -7.15
N ALA A 117 5.08 5.72 -7.71
CA ALA A 117 3.97 6.34 -7.01
C ALA A 117 2.64 5.85 -7.59
N TYR A 118 1.72 5.44 -6.72
CA TYR A 118 0.44 4.87 -7.11
C TYR A 118 -0.68 5.34 -6.20
N GLU A 119 -1.89 5.41 -6.72
CA GLU A 119 -3.10 5.64 -5.93
C GLU A 119 -4.19 4.67 -6.33
N GLY A 120 -5.13 4.44 -5.45
CA GLY A 120 -6.27 3.57 -5.71
C GLY A 120 -7.19 3.46 -4.51
N TYR A 121 -8.32 2.83 -4.75
CA TYR A 121 -9.27 2.47 -3.69
C TYR A 121 -8.98 1.07 -3.19
N ALA A 122 -9.14 0.86 -1.89
CA ALA A 122 -8.88 -0.44 -1.26
C ALA A 122 -9.88 -0.73 -0.16
N LEU A 123 -10.09 -2.01 0.09
CA LEU A 123 -10.77 -2.50 1.28
C LEU A 123 -9.72 -2.75 2.36
N VAL A 124 -10.07 -2.47 3.60
CA VAL A 124 -9.14 -2.54 4.72
C VAL A 124 -9.42 -3.78 5.57
N GLN A 125 -8.37 -4.50 5.89
CA GLN A 125 -8.39 -5.54 6.92
C GLN A 125 -7.45 -5.09 8.05
N TRP A 126 -7.97 -5.03 9.26
CA TRP A 126 -7.26 -4.55 10.44
C TRP A 126 -7.06 -5.69 11.41
N GLU A 127 -5.81 -5.97 11.77
CA GLU A 127 -5.45 -7.05 12.69
C GLU A 127 -4.53 -6.53 13.77
N GLN A 128 -4.92 -6.71 15.03
CA GLN A 128 -4.08 -6.36 16.17
C GLN A 128 -2.95 -7.39 16.28
N ASP A 129 -1.71 -6.93 16.29
CA ASP A 129 -0.52 -7.80 16.25
C ASP A 129 0.26 -7.79 17.57
N GLY A 130 0.53 -6.62 18.16
CA GLY A 130 1.24 -6.53 19.44
C GLY A 130 0.28 -6.51 20.61
N THR A 131 0.15 -7.63 21.34
CA THR A 131 -0.86 -7.81 22.38
C THR A 131 -0.29 -8.21 23.75
N ALA A 132 0.98 -8.58 23.86
CA ALA A 132 1.60 -8.95 25.12
C ALA A 132 1.93 -7.71 25.98
N THR A 133 2.10 -7.92 27.28
CA THR A 133 2.34 -6.83 28.24
C THR A 133 3.60 -6.02 27.92
N ASP A 134 4.60 -6.65 27.36
CA ASP A 134 5.88 -6.04 26.98
C ASP A 134 5.94 -5.59 25.51
N ASP A 135 4.85 -5.78 24.77
CA ASP A 135 4.76 -5.34 23.36
C ASP A 135 4.34 -3.87 23.26
N LEU A 136 4.75 -3.26 22.16
CA LEU A 136 4.15 -2.02 21.71
C LEU A 136 2.86 -2.33 20.94
N ASP A 137 1.89 -1.44 21.00
CA ASP A 137 0.65 -1.59 20.23
C ASP A 137 0.97 -1.52 18.74
N SER A 138 0.89 -2.67 18.08
CA SER A 138 1.23 -2.86 16.68
C SER A 138 0.04 -3.43 15.93
N VAL A 139 -0.16 -2.99 14.70
CA VAL A 139 -1.30 -3.38 13.87
C VAL A 139 -0.81 -3.81 12.51
N LYS A 140 -1.32 -4.93 12.03
CA LYS A 140 -1.14 -5.35 10.64
C LYS A 140 -2.36 -4.93 9.84
N VAL A 141 -2.13 -4.13 8.80
CA VAL A 141 -3.17 -3.64 7.90
C VAL A 141 -2.95 -4.24 6.53
N THR A 142 -3.99 -4.86 5.98
CA THR A 142 -3.98 -5.35 4.60
C THR A 142 -4.96 -4.53 3.79
N LEU A 143 -4.45 -3.86 2.75
CA LEU A 143 -5.25 -3.11 1.79
C LEU A 143 -5.43 -3.98 0.55
N THR A 144 -6.66 -4.40 0.29
CA THR A 144 -7.00 -5.17 -0.91
C THR A 144 -7.55 -4.25 -1.96
N GLY A 145 -6.91 -4.19 -3.11
CA GLY A 145 -7.29 -3.28 -4.19
C GLY A 145 -8.72 -3.50 -4.68
N LYS A 146 -9.46 -2.40 -4.76
CA LYS A 146 -10.79 -2.36 -5.35
C LYS A 146 -10.68 -1.70 -6.71
N GLY A 147 -10.46 -2.51 -7.75
CA GLY A 147 -10.25 -2.03 -9.09
C GLY A 147 -8.78 -1.71 -9.39
N LYS A 148 -8.55 -0.97 -10.43
CA LYS A 148 -7.21 -0.64 -10.92
C LYS A 148 -6.53 0.40 -10.03
N ARG A 149 -5.25 0.19 -9.74
CA ARG A 149 -4.42 1.27 -9.21
C ARG A 149 -3.94 2.15 -10.36
N THR A 150 -3.80 3.44 -10.10
CA THR A 150 -3.35 4.41 -11.09
C THR A 150 -1.94 4.88 -10.74
N LYS A 151 -1.06 4.90 -11.73
CA LYS A 151 0.25 5.51 -11.55
C LYS A 151 0.12 7.03 -11.54
N ILE A 152 0.73 7.67 -10.55
CA ILE A 152 0.70 9.13 -10.37
C ILE A 152 2.13 9.69 -10.42
N THR A 153 2.23 11.01 -10.57
CA THR A 153 3.50 11.68 -10.36
C THR A 153 3.82 11.68 -8.88
N ASN A 154 5.05 11.27 -8.53
CA ASN A 154 5.47 11.28 -7.13
C ASN A 154 5.39 12.70 -6.57
N PRO A 155 4.64 12.93 -5.46
CA PRO A 155 4.52 14.26 -4.87
C PRO A 155 5.84 14.87 -4.42
N LEU A 156 6.87 14.05 -4.22
CA LEU A 156 8.21 14.49 -3.84
C LEU A 156 9.18 14.52 -5.02
N ALA A 157 8.71 14.31 -6.25
CA ALA A 157 9.56 14.36 -7.43
C ALA A 157 10.16 15.77 -7.61
N PRO A 158 11.45 15.85 -8.02
CA PRO A 158 12.11 17.16 -8.25
C PRO A 158 11.53 17.92 -9.45
#